data_cf59a560fa72e7f9b76db395a7fabf4f
#
_entry.id   cf59a560fa72e7f9b76db395a7fabf4f
#
_cell.length_a   1.000
_cell.length_b   1.000
_cell.length_c   1.000
_cell.angle_alpha   90.00
_cell.angle_beta   90.00
_cell.angle_gamma   90.00
#
_symmetry.space_group_name_H-M   'P 1'
#
loop_
_entity.id
_entity.type
_entity.pdbx_description
1 polymer ?
#
loop_
_entity_poly.entity_id
_entity_poly.type
_entity_poly.pdbx_seq_one_letter_code
_entity_poly.pdbx_strand_id
1 'polypeptide(L)'
;MTSTLIKFPAISFRRIIGPSDDTRGRMYIAIINVKDIPEALDDWRKLNPRDPKTSSGVALKIKSTLEDNPEAFLFKNRGITLMVEKVDFDNQSNEVKIEMIDEHRNGLLDGGHTFKIIKNYLEGLSKEEISEINAFVRIEILEGIKDIEEAVGIVES
;
A
#
# COMPACT_ATOMS: atom_id res chain seq x y z
N MET A 1 -5.02 12.59 -20.86
CA MET A 1 -4.25 11.70 -19.96
C MET A 1 -4.96 10.38 -19.79
N THR A 2 -4.22 9.30 -19.94
CA THR A 2 -4.75 7.97 -19.71
C THR A 2 -4.69 7.64 -18.24
N SER A 3 -5.81 7.19 -17.68
CA SER A 3 -5.84 6.71 -16.31
C SER A 3 -5.36 5.26 -16.26
N THR A 4 -4.74 4.88 -15.15
CA THR A 4 -4.33 3.51 -14.85
C THR A 4 -5.21 2.96 -13.74
N LEU A 5 -5.81 1.82 -13.98
CA LEU A 5 -6.62 1.11 -12.99
C LEU A 5 -5.80 -0.04 -12.41
N ILE A 6 -5.74 -0.10 -11.09
CA ILE A 6 -5.05 -1.18 -10.37
C ILE A 6 -6.08 -1.85 -9.47
N LYS A 7 -6.15 -3.17 -9.53
CA LYS A 7 -7.10 -3.96 -8.75
C LYS A 7 -6.36 -4.93 -7.85
N PHE A 8 -6.88 -5.12 -6.64
CA PHE A 8 -6.34 -6.11 -5.71
C PHE A 8 -7.41 -6.54 -4.71
N PRO A 9 -7.39 -7.81 -4.27
CA PRO A 9 -8.34 -8.28 -3.27
C PRO A 9 -7.95 -7.78 -1.87
N ALA A 10 -8.96 -7.56 -1.02
CA ALA A 10 -8.75 -7.16 0.37
C ALA A 10 -9.64 -8.01 1.26
N ILE A 11 -9.12 -8.40 2.43
CA ILE A 11 -9.91 -9.09 3.44
C ILE A 11 -10.73 -8.13 4.28
N SER A 12 -10.34 -6.86 4.30
CA SER A 12 -11.06 -5.80 4.98
C SER A 12 -10.84 -4.49 4.23
N PHE A 13 -11.90 -3.70 4.12
CA PHE A 13 -11.83 -2.38 3.51
C PHE A 13 -12.77 -1.45 4.26
N ARG A 14 -12.26 -0.29 4.66
CA ARG A 14 -13.02 0.62 5.49
C ARG A 14 -12.73 2.08 5.16
N ARG A 15 -13.80 2.87 5.00
CA ARG A 15 -13.67 4.32 4.93
C ARG A 15 -13.51 4.85 6.35
N ILE A 16 -12.52 5.71 6.55
CA ILE A 16 -12.32 6.39 7.82
C ILE A 16 -13.06 7.72 7.76
N ILE A 17 -14.07 7.86 8.62
CA ILE A 17 -14.91 9.05 8.67
C ILE A 17 -14.36 9.99 9.73
N GLY A 18 -13.99 11.19 9.32
CA GLY A 18 -13.60 12.26 10.24
C GLY A 18 -14.80 12.99 10.81
N PRO A 19 -14.58 13.97 11.69
CA PRO A 19 -15.65 14.73 12.31
C PRO A 19 -16.45 15.59 11.32
N SER A 20 -15.91 15.83 10.13
CA SER A 20 -16.62 16.50 9.04
C SER A 20 -16.19 15.87 7.73
N ASP A 21 -17.10 15.87 6.73
CA ASP A 21 -16.74 15.45 5.38
C ASP A 21 -15.75 16.48 4.84
N ASP A 22 -14.49 16.09 4.77
CA ASP A 22 -13.46 16.99 4.31
C ASP A 22 -13.37 16.97 2.79
N THR A 23 -13.59 18.11 2.16
CA THR A 23 -13.48 18.25 0.72
C THR A 23 -12.06 18.14 0.21
N ARG A 24 -11.06 18.13 1.11
CA ARG A 24 -9.64 18.02 0.77
C ARG A 24 -9.17 16.60 0.53
N GLY A 25 -10.00 15.61 0.83
CA GLY A 25 -9.66 14.23 0.57
C GLY A 25 -10.39 13.25 1.48
N ARG A 26 -10.24 11.98 1.18
CA ARG A 26 -10.85 10.89 1.95
C ARG A 26 -9.80 9.84 2.25
N MET A 27 -9.95 9.18 3.40
CA MET A 27 -9.04 8.11 3.80
C MET A 27 -9.78 6.78 3.87
N TYR A 28 -9.12 5.74 3.37
CA TYR A 28 -9.59 4.37 3.47
C TYR A 28 -8.46 3.49 3.99
N ILE A 29 -8.82 2.41 4.67
CA ILE A 29 -7.85 1.40 5.10
C ILE A 29 -8.27 0.07 4.52
N ALA A 30 -7.35 -0.58 3.82
CA ALA A 30 -7.49 -1.93 3.31
C ALA A 30 -6.49 -2.84 4.01
N ILE A 31 -6.93 -4.05 4.36
CA ILE A 31 -6.03 -5.09 4.86
C ILE A 31 -5.96 -6.15 3.77
N ILE A 32 -4.76 -6.42 3.28
CA ILE A 32 -4.55 -7.38 2.20
C ILE A 32 -3.50 -8.42 2.59
N ASN A 33 -3.59 -9.59 1.98
CA ASN A 33 -2.49 -10.55 2.08
C ASN A 33 -1.30 -10.00 1.29
N VAL A 34 -0.10 -10.15 1.83
CA VAL A 34 1.10 -9.61 1.17
C VAL A 34 1.30 -10.18 -0.24
N LYS A 35 0.79 -11.41 -0.51
CA LYS A 35 0.87 -12.01 -1.84
C LYS A 35 0.08 -11.25 -2.91
N ASP A 36 -0.89 -10.44 -2.48
CA ASP A 36 -1.79 -9.71 -3.37
C ASP A 36 -1.35 -8.26 -3.62
N ILE A 37 -0.17 -7.89 -3.12
CA ILE A 37 0.33 -6.53 -3.34
C ILE A 37 0.54 -6.29 -4.84
N PRO A 38 -0.03 -5.20 -5.40
CA PRO A 38 0.06 -4.98 -6.84
C PRO A 38 1.48 -4.60 -7.28
N GLU A 39 2.07 -5.38 -8.17
CA GLU A 39 3.38 -5.06 -8.74
C GLU A 39 3.37 -3.74 -9.52
N ALA A 40 2.22 -3.38 -10.09
CA ALA A 40 2.06 -2.15 -10.85
C ALA A 40 2.38 -0.89 -10.03
N LEU A 41 2.33 -0.97 -8.70
CA LEU A 41 2.70 0.14 -7.84
C LEU A 41 4.17 0.54 -7.99
N ASP A 42 5.01 -0.35 -8.51
CA ASP A 42 6.42 -0.04 -8.73
C ASP A 42 6.61 1.08 -9.75
N ASP A 43 5.64 1.27 -10.65
CA ASP A 43 5.65 2.36 -11.64
C ASP A 43 5.16 3.68 -11.07
N TRP A 44 4.67 3.68 -9.83
CA TRP A 44 4.05 4.84 -9.18
C TRP A 44 4.82 5.24 -7.93
N ARG A 45 6.12 5.52 -8.06
CA ARG A 45 6.99 5.79 -6.91
C ARG A 45 7.58 7.21 -6.88
N LYS A 46 7.15 8.08 -7.78
CA LYS A 46 7.75 9.42 -7.89
C LYS A 46 7.40 10.37 -6.75
N LEU A 47 6.32 10.10 -6.01
CA LEU A 47 5.93 10.93 -4.86
C LEU A 47 6.96 10.84 -3.74
N ASN A 48 7.60 9.70 -3.59
CA ASN A 48 8.65 9.49 -2.60
C ASN A 48 9.78 8.69 -3.24
N PRO A 49 10.66 9.37 -4.00
CA PRO A 49 11.65 8.69 -4.83
C PRO A 49 12.83 8.12 -4.07
N ARG A 50 12.79 8.06 -2.75
CA ARG A 50 13.85 7.43 -1.97
C ARG A 50 14.01 5.98 -2.41
N ASP A 51 15.25 5.65 -2.77
CA ASP A 51 15.57 4.26 -3.10
C ASP A 51 15.62 3.45 -1.80
N PRO A 52 14.73 2.47 -1.60
CA PRO A 52 14.72 1.70 -0.36
C PRO A 52 16.00 0.87 -0.26
N LYS A 53 16.76 1.08 0.81
CA LYS A 53 17.96 0.29 1.07
C LYS A 53 17.55 -1.02 1.72
N THR A 54 17.59 -2.09 0.95
CA THR A 54 17.19 -3.42 1.42
C THR A 54 18.14 -4.02 2.44
N SER A 55 19.31 -3.41 2.61
CA SER A 55 20.30 -3.81 3.61
C SER A 55 20.23 -2.99 4.91
N SER A 56 19.31 -2.01 5.00
CA SER A 56 19.16 -1.20 6.22
C SER A 56 18.61 -2.04 7.37
N GLY A 57 18.81 -1.56 8.61
CA GLY A 57 18.26 -2.22 9.80
C GLY A 57 16.74 -2.33 9.77
N VAL A 58 16.06 -1.30 9.25
CA VAL A 58 14.60 -1.31 9.10
C VAL A 58 14.17 -2.40 8.10
N ALA A 59 14.82 -2.45 6.95
CA ALA A 59 14.51 -3.43 5.92
C ALA A 59 14.74 -4.88 6.41
N LEU A 60 15.83 -5.09 7.15
CA LEU A 60 16.14 -6.41 7.71
C LEU A 60 15.10 -6.85 8.74
N LYS A 61 14.57 -5.92 9.54
CA LYS A 61 13.50 -6.23 10.49
C LYS A 61 12.21 -6.62 9.77
N ILE A 62 11.84 -5.90 8.71
CA ILE A 62 10.65 -6.21 7.92
C ILE A 62 10.78 -7.61 7.33
N LYS A 63 11.92 -7.90 6.73
CA LYS A 63 12.21 -9.22 6.14
C LYS A 63 12.14 -10.33 7.19
N SER A 64 12.78 -10.12 8.32
CA SER A 64 12.79 -11.11 9.41
C SER A 64 11.39 -11.42 9.90
N THR A 65 10.52 -10.41 10.03
CA THR A 65 9.14 -10.62 10.44
C THR A 65 8.38 -11.46 9.42
N LEU A 66 8.56 -11.18 8.13
CA LEU A 66 7.91 -11.98 7.06
C LEU A 66 8.36 -13.44 7.08
N GLU A 67 9.64 -13.68 7.27
CA GLU A 67 10.20 -15.02 7.23
C GLU A 67 9.93 -15.83 8.50
N ASP A 68 10.10 -15.21 9.66
CA ASP A 68 10.12 -15.90 10.94
C ASP A 68 8.82 -15.80 11.73
N ASN A 69 8.03 -14.73 11.49
CA ASN A 69 6.80 -14.49 12.24
C ASN A 69 5.76 -13.78 11.37
N PRO A 70 5.36 -14.42 10.25
CA PRO A 70 4.45 -13.76 9.29
C PRO A 70 3.11 -13.37 9.89
N GLU A 71 2.59 -14.13 10.86
CA GLU A 71 1.31 -13.84 11.51
C GLU A 71 1.31 -12.52 12.25
N ALA A 72 2.47 -12.04 12.69
CA ALA A 72 2.58 -10.78 13.40
C ALA A 72 2.85 -9.58 12.48
N PHE A 73 3.01 -9.82 11.18
CA PHE A 73 3.43 -8.77 10.24
C PHE A 73 2.50 -7.55 10.28
N LEU A 74 1.19 -7.78 10.26
CA LEU A 74 0.20 -6.70 10.29
C LEU A 74 0.37 -5.76 11.49
N PHE A 75 0.71 -6.33 12.65
CA PHE A 75 0.83 -5.54 13.88
C PHE A 75 2.20 -4.86 14.01
N LYS A 76 3.23 -5.44 13.43
CA LYS A 76 4.61 -4.94 13.55
C LYS A 76 5.01 -3.98 12.44
N ASN A 77 4.29 -3.98 11.32
CA ASN A 77 4.60 -3.15 10.17
C ASN A 77 3.63 -1.99 10.06
N ARG A 78 4.14 -0.82 9.71
CA ARG A 78 3.32 0.38 9.55
C ARG A 78 2.43 0.36 8.31
N GLY A 79 2.72 -0.54 7.37
CA GLY A 79 1.98 -0.63 6.14
C GLY A 79 2.47 0.31 5.05
N ILE A 80 1.62 0.51 4.08
CA ILE A 80 1.90 1.31 2.88
C ILE A 80 0.83 2.38 2.78
N THR A 81 1.23 3.59 2.38
CA THR A 81 0.30 4.70 2.14
C THR A 81 0.31 5.05 0.67
N LEU A 82 -0.87 5.07 0.06
CA LEU A 82 -1.08 5.39 -1.34
C LEU A 82 -1.88 6.67 -1.48
N MET A 83 -1.53 7.49 -2.45
CA MET A 83 -2.36 8.59 -2.91
C MET A 83 -2.97 8.20 -4.25
N VAL A 84 -4.29 8.26 -4.34
CA VAL A 84 -5.02 7.85 -5.53
C VAL A 84 -5.98 8.94 -5.97
N GLU A 85 -6.37 8.92 -7.24
CA GLU A 85 -7.41 9.82 -7.75
C GLU A 85 -8.78 9.37 -7.28
N LYS A 86 -9.03 8.05 -7.36
CA LYS A 86 -10.31 7.45 -6.98
C LYS A 86 -10.11 6.04 -6.48
N VAL A 87 -10.95 5.62 -5.53
CA VAL A 87 -10.98 4.24 -5.05
C VAL A 87 -12.42 3.74 -4.97
N ASP A 88 -12.63 2.51 -5.42
CA ASP A 88 -13.90 1.80 -5.30
C ASP A 88 -13.66 0.43 -4.68
N PHE A 89 -14.65 -0.07 -3.96
CA PHE A 89 -14.59 -1.41 -3.38
C PHE A 89 -15.85 -2.20 -3.76
N ASP A 90 -15.64 -3.39 -4.31
CA ASP A 90 -16.73 -4.31 -4.64
C ASP A 90 -16.93 -5.28 -3.49
N ASN A 91 -18.06 -5.15 -2.79
CA ASN A 91 -18.41 -5.99 -1.64
C ASN A 91 -18.66 -7.46 -2.01
N GLN A 92 -18.99 -7.75 -3.26
CA GLN A 92 -19.24 -9.12 -3.69
C GLN A 92 -17.97 -9.89 -3.97
N SER A 93 -17.01 -9.26 -4.62
CA SER A 93 -15.71 -9.86 -4.95
C SER A 93 -14.62 -9.55 -3.94
N ASN A 94 -14.87 -8.64 -3.01
CA ASN A 94 -13.87 -8.12 -2.06
C ASN A 94 -12.66 -7.51 -2.76
N GLU A 95 -12.90 -6.88 -3.90
CA GLU A 95 -11.85 -6.29 -4.72
C GLU A 95 -11.81 -4.78 -4.60
N VAL A 96 -10.63 -4.25 -4.33
CA VAL A 96 -10.34 -2.81 -4.34
C VAL A 96 -9.88 -2.44 -5.74
N LYS A 97 -10.41 -1.34 -6.26
CA LYS A 97 -9.98 -0.78 -7.53
C LYS A 97 -9.55 0.67 -7.30
N ILE A 98 -8.30 0.98 -7.62
CA ILE A 98 -7.78 2.33 -7.51
C ILE A 98 -7.46 2.90 -8.89
N GLU A 99 -7.68 4.20 -9.05
CA GLU A 99 -7.39 4.91 -10.28
C GLU A 99 -6.24 5.89 -10.05
N MET A 100 -5.22 5.78 -10.88
CA MET A 100 -4.06 6.68 -10.89
C MET A 100 -4.09 7.47 -12.18
N ILE A 101 -3.92 8.79 -12.10
CA ILE A 101 -3.96 9.66 -13.28
C ILE A 101 -2.63 10.38 -13.47
N ASP A 102 -2.04 10.89 -12.40
CA ASP A 102 -0.88 11.79 -12.46
C ASP A 102 0.19 11.31 -11.49
N GLU A 103 1.35 10.93 -12.03
CA GLU A 103 2.48 10.43 -11.23
C GLU A 103 3.05 11.45 -10.24
N HIS A 104 2.72 12.73 -10.42
CA HIS A 104 3.12 13.79 -9.49
C HIS A 104 2.13 13.99 -8.35
N ARG A 105 0.96 13.37 -8.43
CA ARG A 105 -0.09 13.44 -7.39
C ARG A 105 -0.52 12.07 -6.88
N ASN A 106 -0.32 11.04 -7.66
CA ASN A 106 -0.76 9.69 -7.32
C ASN A 106 0.45 8.76 -7.19
N GLY A 107 0.34 7.80 -6.30
CA GLY A 107 1.34 6.76 -6.14
C GLY A 107 1.62 6.42 -4.69
N LEU A 108 2.73 5.73 -4.49
CA LEU A 108 3.21 5.30 -3.19
C LEU A 108 3.86 6.48 -2.46
N LEU A 109 3.21 6.91 -1.38
CA LEU A 109 3.66 8.05 -0.58
C LEU A 109 4.59 7.62 0.56
N ASP A 110 4.30 6.48 1.20
CA ASP A 110 5.08 5.95 2.32
C ASP A 110 5.04 4.43 2.30
N GLY A 111 6.01 3.80 2.95
CA GLY A 111 6.11 2.34 3.01
C GLY A 111 6.91 1.73 1.86
N GLY A 112 7.82 2.49 1.26
CA GLY A 112 8.66 1.99 0.17
C GLY A 112 9.53 0.81 0.55
N HIS A 113 10.06 0.77 1.77
CA HIS A 113 10.81 -0.38 2.28
C HIS A 113 9.90 -1.60 2.39
N THR A 114 8.70 -1.44 2.95
CA THR A 114 7.72 -2.51 3.07
C THR A 114 7.38 -3.09 1.70
N PHE A 115 7.06 -2.23 0.75
CA PHE A 115 6.73 -2.64 -0.62
C PHE A 115 7.86 -3.44 -1.24
N LYS A 116 9.09 -2.91 -1.18
CA LYS A 116 10.26 -3.55 -1.80
C LYS A 116 10.58 -4.89 -1.17
N ILE A 117 10.54 -4.97 0.15
CA ILE A 117 10.82 -6.22 0.87
C ILE A 117 9.77 -7.28 0.55
N ILE A 118 8.48 -6.92 0.54
CA ILE A 118 7.41 -7.84 0.15
C ILE A 118 7.64 -8.35 -1.26
N LYS A 119 7.93 -7.47 -2.20
CA LYS A 119 8.16 -7.83 -3.59
C LYS A 119 9.33 -8.81 -3.72
N ASN A 120 10.45 -8.52 -3.08
CA ASN A 120 11.62 -9.39 -3.09
C ASN A 120 11.33 -10.75 -2.45
N TYR A 121 10.59 -10.74 -1.35
CA TYR A 121 10.19 -11.98 -0.66
C TYR A 121 9.37 -12.89 -1.58
N LEU A 122 8.39 -12.33 -2.28
CA LEU A 122 7.54 -13.09 -3.19
C LEU A 122 8.31 -13.65 -4.38
N GLU A 123 9.27 -12.91 -4.90
CA GLU A 123 10.10 -13.33 -6.04
C GLU A 123 10.92 -14.59 -5.73
N GLY A 124 11.26 -14.80 -4.46
CA GLY A 124 12.02 -15.96 -4.02
C GLY A 124 11.20 -17.22 -3.73
N LEU A 125 9.88 -17.14 -3.86
CA LEU A 125 8.98 -18.25 -3.48
C LEU A 125 8.40 -18.96 -4.71
N SER A 126 8.09 -20.26 -4.55
CA SER A 126 7.32 -21.00 -5.53
C SER A 126 5.85 -20.62 -5.47
N LYS A 127 5.09 -20.98 -6.50
CA LYS A 127 3.63 -20.74 -6.51
C LYS A 127 2.93 -21.40 -5.33
N GLU A 128 3.37 -22.59 -4.95
CA GLU A 128 2.81 -23.32 -3.82
C GLU A 128 3.07 -22.58 -2.51
N GLU A 129 4.31 -22.12 -2.32
CA GLU A 129 4.67 -21.35 -1.14
C GLU A 129 3.89 -20.04 -1.04
N ILE A 130 3.70 -19.34 -2.18
CA ILE A 130 2.92 -18.11 -2.23
C ILE A 130 1.47 -18.37 -1.81
N SER A 131 0.88 -19.47 -2.26
CA SER A 131 -0.51 -19.80 -1.93
C SER A 131 -0.74 -20.04 -0.43
N GLU A 132 0.30 -20.38 0.30
CA GLU A 132 0.24 -20.66 1.73
C GLU A 132 0.59 -19.47 2.62
N ILE A 133 0.91 -18.31 2.03
CA ILE A 133 1.29 -17.13 2.80
C ILE A 133 0.14 -16.68 3.71
N ASN A 134 0.45 -16.51 5.00
CA ASN A 134 -0.47 -16.00 6.01
C ASN A 134 0.11 -14.76 6.67
N ALA A 135 0.42 -13.77 5.86
CA ALA A 135 0.91 -12.47 6.31
C ALA A 135 0.06 -11.38 5.68
N PHE A 136 -0.34 -10.40 6.46
CA PHE A 136 -1.20 -9.31 6.00
C PHE A 136 -0.50 -7.97 6.18
N VAL A 137 -0.87 -7.01 5.34
CA VAL A 137 -0.33 -5.66 5.38
C VAL A 137 -1.46 -4.64 5.27
N ARG A 138 -1.29 -3.53 5.99
CA ARG A 138 -2.24 -2.43 5.95
C ARG A 138 -1.89 -1.49 4.81
N ILE A 139 -2.89 -1.16 4.01
CA ILE A 139 -2.77 -0.17 2.94
C ILE A 139 -3.68 1.01 3.32
N GLU A 140 -3.08 2.16 3.58
CA GLU A 140 -3.82 3.41 3.74
C GLU A 140 -3.97 4.06 2.38
N ILE A 141 -5.19 4.41 2.01
CA ILE A 141 -5.49 4.98 0.71
C ILE A 141 -6.07 6.38 0.91
N LEU A 142 -5.36 7.37 0.38
CA LEU A 142 -5.76 8.76 0.43
C LEU A 142 -6.31 9.15 -0.95
N GLU A 143 -7.62 9.44 -1.00
CA GLU A 143 -8.31 9.72 -2.25
C GLU A 143 -8.52 11.22 -2.44
N GLY A 144 -8.21 11.70 -3.63
CA GLY A 144 -8.56 13.07 -4.05
C GLY A 144 -7.80 14.19 -3.36
N ILE A 145 -6.66 13.89 -2.75
CA ILE A 145 -5.81 14.92 -2.15
C ILE A 145 -5.06 15.64 -3.27
N LYS A 146 -5.27 16.95 -3.37
CA LYS A 146 -4.72 17.75 -4.46
C LYS A 146 -3.42 18.45 -4.12
N ASP A 147 -3.10 18.58 -2.82
CA ASP A 147 -1.91 19.26 -2.35
C ASP A 147 -0.90 18.29 -1.78
N ILE A 148 0.24 18.12 -2.48
CA ILE A 148 1.31 17.23 -2.06
C ILE A 148 1.92 17.69 -0.73
N GLU A 149 1.98 18.99 -0.48
CA GLU A 149 2.53 19.50 0.77
C GLU A 149 1.68 19.07 1.97
N GLU A 150 0.35 19.04 1.82
CA GLU A 150 -0.53 18.49 2.84
C GLU A 150 -0.28 17.00 3.05
N ALA A 151 -0.06 16.26 1.97
CA ALA A 151 0.22 14.84 2.04
C ALA A 151 1.55 14.55 2.74
N VAL A 152 2.59 15.31 2.44
CA VAL A 152 3.89 15.22 3.12
C VAL A 152 3.73 15.51 4.61
N GLY A 153 2.93 16.51 4.96
CA GLY A 153 2.61 16.83 6.35
C GLY A 153 1.94 15.67 7.08
N ILE A 154 1.08 14.93 6.40
CA ILE A 154 0.42 13.74 6.97
C ILE A 154 1.45 12.67 7.34
N VAL A 155 2.44 12.45 6.49
CA VAL A 155 3.48 11.43 6.72
C VAL A 155 4.44 11.86 7.81
N GLU A 156 4.80 13.14 7.87
CA GLU A 156 5.73 13.68 8.84
C GLU A 156 5.11 13.86 10.24
N SER A 157 3.80 13.91 10.31
CA SER A 157 3.11 14.07 11.59
C SER A 157 3.00 12.75 12.36
#